data_c28a2ffafdba64e825498c4f5f6fd70f
#
_entry.id   c28a2ffafdba64e825498c4f5f6fd70f
#
_cell.length_a   1.000
_cell.length_b   1.000
_cell.length_c   1.000
_cell.angle_alpha   90.00
_cell.angle_beta   90.00
_cell.angle_gamma   90.00
#
_symmetry.space_group_name_H-M   'P 1'
#
loop_
_entity.id
_entity.type
_entity.pdbx_description
1 polymer ?
#
loop_
_entity_poly.entity_id
_entity_poly.type
_entity_poly.pdbx_seq_one_letter_code
_entity_poly.pdbx_strand_id
1 'polypeptide(L)'
;KVDPRLKAIATVSMYDMGAANRNGLRHALKPGQRKQILREASEQRYVEFSGGETKYTSGSVHELHANSTPVEREFYDFYRTPRGEFTPKGSSPLLTTHPTLTSNVKFMNFYPFADLETISPRPLLFIAGEKAHSVEFSEDAYRLAAEPKELFIVPDAGHVDLYDRLDRIPFDKLTAFFSENLK
;
A
#
# COMPACT_ATOMS: atom_id res chain seq x y z
N LYS A 1 5.97 13.75 6.28
CA LYS A 1 5.37 14.91 7.03
C LYS A 1 6.38 15.75 7.80
N VAL A 2 7.43 15.15 8.36
CA VAL A 2 8.40 15.83 9.25
C VAL A 2 9.51 16.62 8.54
N ASP A 3 9.75 16.41 7.25
CA ASP A 3 10.78 17.13 6.51
C ASP A 3 10.21 18.42 5.89
N PRO A 4 10.60 19.62 6.41
CA PRO A 4 10.06 20.89 5.92
C PRO A 4 10.61 21.32 4.56
N ARG A 5 11.62 20.63 4.03
CA ARG A 5 12.17 20.91 2.70
C ARG A 5 11.27 20.45 1.57
N LEU A 6 10.39 19.46 1.85
CA LEU A 6 9.36 19.04 0.89
C LEU A 6 8.29 20.13 0.79
N LYS A 7 8.11 20.71 -0.37
CA LYS A 7 7.21 21.85 -0.61
C LYS A 7 5.80 21.43 -1.02
N ALA A 8 5.69 20.35 -1.80
CA ALA A 8 4.43 19.79 -2.25
C ALA A 8 4.53 18.27 -2.27
N ILE A 9 3.43 17.56 -2.04
CA ILE A 9 3.42 16.10 -1.93
C ILE A 9 2.24 15.55 -2.74
N ALA A 10 2.52 14.66 -3.68
CA ALA A 10 1.49 13.86 -4.35
C ALA A 10 1.67 12.38 -4.01
N THR A 11 0.57 11.67 -3.81
CA THR A 11 0.55 10.21 -3.68
C THR A 11 -0.28 9.61 -4.80
N VAL A 12 0.18 8.52 -5.39
CA VAL A 12 -0.53 7.79 -6.43
C VAL A 12 -0.67 6.34 -5.99
N SER A 13 -1.89 5.81 -6.00
CA SER A 13 -2.21 4.46 -5.51
C SER A 13 -1.61 4.15 -4.13
N MET A 14 -1.78 5.08 -3.20
CA MET A 14 -1.25 4.95 -1.85
C MET A 14 -1.87 3.77 -1.09
N TYR A 15 -1.06 3.12 -0.24
CA TYR A 15 -1.49 2.01 0.59
C TYR A 15 -1.08 2.23 2.05
N ASP A 16 -2.03 2.25 2.98
CA ASP A 16 -1.70 2.19 4.40
C ASP A 16 -1.46 0.75 4.84
N MET A 17 -0.20 0.33 4.74
CA MET A 17 0.23 -1.01 5.16
C MET A 17 -0.08 -1.30 6.63
N GLY A 18 -0.08 -0.27 7.46
CA GLY A 18 -0.43 -0.41 8.87
C GLY A 18 -1.91 -0.70 9.07
N ALA A 19 -2.79 0.12 8.49
CA ALA A 19 -4.23 -0.07 8.58
C ALA A 19 -4.67 -1.39 7.92
N ALA A 20 -4.13 -1.72 6.74
CA ALA A 20 -4.42 -2.98 6.05
C ALA A 20 -4.09 -4.20 6.92
N ASN A 21 -2.94 -4.19 7.61
CA ASN A 21 -2.55 -5.29 8.49
C ASN A 21 -3.33 -5.30 9.81
N ARG A 22 -3.70 -4.12 10.36
CA ARG A 22 -4.47 -4.04 11.61
C ARG A 22 -5.94 -4.38 11.44
N ASN A 23 -6.54 -3.93 10.34
CA ASN A 23 -7.98 -3.90 10.17
C ASN A 23 -8.47 -4.74 8.98
N GLY A 24 -7.56 -5.16 8.08
CA GLY A 24 -7.94 -5.66 6.76
C GLY A 24 -8.53 -4.55 5.88
N LEU A 25 -8.76 -4.87 4.60
CA LEU A 25 -9.47 -3.95 3.70
C LEU A 25 -10.90 -3.74 4.20
N ARG A 26 -11.36 -2.49 4.18
CA ARG A 26 -12.70 -2.10 4.64
C ARG A 26 -13.05 -2.63 6.04
N HIS A 27 -12.06 -2.67 6.93
CA HIS A 27 -12.19 -3.15 8.31
C HIS A 27 -12.68 -4.61 8.43
N ALA A 28 -12.33 -5.47 7.48
CA ALA A 28 -12.75 -6.88 7.47
C ALA A 28 -12.12 -7.73 8.60
N LEU A 29 -10.96 -7.33 9.13
CA LEU A 29 -10.23 -8.08 10.16
C LEU A 29 -10.80 -7.80 11.56
N LYS A 30 -11.28 -8.84 12.21
CA LYS A 30 -11.82 -8.73 13.56
C LYS A 30 -10.71 -8.67 14.64
N PRO A 31 -10.96 -8.04 15.81
CA PRO A 31 -9.96 -7.93 16.87
C PRO A 31 -9.33 -9.24 17.33
N GLY A 32 -10.11 -10.34 17.37
CA GLY A 32 -9.61 -11.67 17.71
C GLY A 32 -8.60 -12.20 16.71
N GLN A 33 -8.87 -12.04 15.41
CA GLN A 33 -7.95 -12.43 14.33
C GLN A 33 -6.65 -11.63 14.39
N ARG A 34 -6.74 -10.33 14.62
CA ARG A 34 -5.57 -9.46 14.80
C ARG A 34 -4.69 -9.92 15.98
N LYS A 35 -5.29 -10.24 17.13
CA LYS A 35 -4.57 -10.78 18.29
C LYS A 35 -3.87 -12.10 17.96
N GLN A 36 -4.51 -12.96 17.19
CA GLN A 36 -3.93 -14.24 16.77
C GLN A 36 -2.71 -14.03 15.87
N ILE A 37 -2.81 -13.18 14.84
CA ILE A 37 -1.70 -12.85 13.95
C ILE A 37 -0.51 -12.30 14.74
N LEU A 38 -0.75 -11.40 15.71
CA LEU A 38 0.31 -10.85 16.56
C LEU A 38 0.98 -11.91 17.42
N ARG A 39 0.21 -12.85 17.97
CA ARG A 39 0.73 -13.98 18.76
C ARG A 39 1.64 -14.85 17.90
N GLU A 40 1.17 -15.30 16.74
CA GLU A 40 1.93 -16.14 15.82
C GLU A 40 3.22 -15.46 15.36
N ALA A 41 3.16 -14.18 15.02
CA ALA A 41 4.33 -13.41 14.64
C ALA A 41 5.33 -13.24 15.79
N SER A 42 4.85 -13.09 17.02
CA SER A 42 5.70 -12.97 18.21
C SER A 42 6.36 -14.30 18.56
N GLU A 43 5.65 -15.40 18.50
CA GLU A 43 6.18 -16.76 18.70
C GLU A 43 7.23 -17.09 17.63
N GLN A 44 6.96 -16.75 16.37
CA GLN A 44 7.91 -16.96 15.28
C GLN A 44 9.24 -16.22 15.49
N ARG A 45 9.24 -15.06 16.13
CA ARG A 45 10.48 -14.33 16.46
C ARG A 45 11.41 -15.14 17.38
N TYR A 46 10.86 -15.88 18.32
CA TYR A 46 11.68 -16.77 19.18
C TYR A 46 12.26 -17.93 18.37
N VAL A 47 11.49 -18.48 17.43
CA VAL A 47 11.98 -19.54 16.53
C VAL A 47 13.16 -19.04 15.71
N GLU A 48 13.02 -17.88 15.05
CA GLU A 48 14.07 -17.27 14.24
C GLU A 48 15.30 -16.87 15.09
N PHE A 49 15.09 -16.31 16.28
CA PHE A 49 16.16 -15.96 17.20
C PHE A 49 16.98 -17.19 17.65
N SER A 50 16.34 -18.36 17.76
CA SER A 50 16.98 -19.64 18.10
C SER A 50 17.60 -20.35 16.88
N GLY A 51 17.68 -19.70 15.72
CA GLY A 51 18.24 -20.27 14.50
C GLY A 51 17.28 -21.14 13.69
N GLY A 52 15.99 -21.09 13.98
CA GLY A 52 14.95 -21.79 13.22
C GLY A 52 14.59 -21.06 11.91
N GLU A 53 13.78 -21.71 11.08
CA GLU A 53 13.43 -21.23 9.75
C GLU A 53 12.55 -19.98 9.79
N THR A 54 12.81 -19.06 8.85
CA THR A 54 11.93 -17.90 8.60
C THR A 54 10.65 -18.34 7.91
N LYS A 55 9.51 -17.91 8.46
CA LYS A 55 8.20 -18.09 7.80
C LYS A 55 7.77 -16.83 7.08
N TYR A 56 7.09 -17.02 5.95
CA TYR A 56 6.55 -15.93 5.12
C TYR A 56 5.02 -15.92 5.17
N THR A 57 4.44 -14.75 4.97
CA THR A 57 2.99 -14.59 4.83
C THR A 57 2.56 -14.87 3.39
N SER A 58 1.24 -14.93 3.17
CA SER A 58 0.70 -14.90 1.80
C SER A 58 1.00 -13.55 1.14
N GLY A 59 1.23 -13.58 -0.17
CA GLY A 59 1.41 -12.41 -1.02
C GLY A 59 0.59 -12.56 -2.30
N SER A 60 1.11 -12.07 -3.44
CA SER A 60 0.48 -12.32 -4.75
C SER A 60 0.43 -13.82 -5.03
N VAL A 61 -0.73 -14.32 -5.43
CA VAL A 61 -0.90 -15.74 -5.79
C VAL A 61 0.04 -16.14 -6.92
N HIS A 62 0.51 -17.38 -6.91
CA HIS A 62 1.40 -17.90 -7.96
C HIS A 62 0.64 -18.38 -9.19
N GLU A 63 -0.63 -18.75 -9.01
CA GLU A 63 -1.52 -19.23 -10.05
C GLU A 63 -2.93 -18.65 -9.85
N LEU A 64 -3.62 -18.40 -10.96
CA LEU A 64 -5.02 -17.99 -10.92
C LEU A 64 -5.93 -19.20 -11.02
N HIS A 65 -6.96 -19.20 -10.18
CA HIS A 65 -8.02 -20.19 -10.18
C HIS A 65 -9.37 -19.56 -10.56
N ALA A 66 -10.38 -20.40 -10.84
CA ALA A 66 -11.72 -19.92 -11.21
C ALA A 66 -12.32 -18.97 -10.14
N ASN A 67 -12.03 -19.23 -8.86
CA ASN A 67 -12.51 -18.48 -7.70
C ASN A 67 -11.54 -17.40 -7.21
N SER A 68 -10.45 -17.11 -7.94
CA SER A 68 -9.55 -16.00 -7.59
C SER A 68 -10.30 -14.68 -7.55
N THR A 69 -10.06 -13.92 -6.48
CA THR A 69 -10.69 -12.62 -6.26
C THR A 69 -10.21 -11.57 -7.27
N PRO A 70 -10.94 -10.47 -7.48
CA PRO A 70 -10.48 -9.37 -8.33
C PRO A 70 -9.09 -8.83 -7.92
N VAL A 71 -8.81 -8.72 -6.62
CA VAL A 71 -7.51 -8.25 -6.09
C VAL A 71 -6.39 -9.23 -6.42
N GLU A 72 -6.63 -10.55 -6.25
CA GLU A 72 -5.64 -11.57 -6.63
C GLU A 72 -5.35 -11.56 -8.12
N ARG A 73 -6.37 -11.37 -8.97
CA ARG A 73 -6.19 -11.25 -10.42
C ARG A 73 -5.40 -10.01 -10.79
N GLU A 74 -5.73 -8.87 -10.20
CA GLU A 74 -5.05 -7.60 -10.43
C GLU A 74 -3.56 -7.67 -10.04
N PHE A 75 -3.26 -8.24 -8.86
CA PHE A 75 -1.88 -8.40 -8.38
C PHE A 75 -1.10 -9.45 -9.17
N TYR A 76 -1.75 -10.54 -9.57
CA TYR A 76 -1.12 -11.52 -10.46
C TYR A 76 -0.72 -10.89 -11.80
N ASP A 77 -1.64 -10.14 -12.43
CA ASP A 77 -1.42 -9.47 -13.72
C ASP A 77 -0.20 -8.52 -13.67
N PHE A 78 0.06 -7.89 -12.54
CA PHE A 78 1.23 -7.04 -12.38
C PHE A 78 2.47 -7.83 -11.92
N TYR A 79 2.40 -8.49 -10.77
CA TYR A 79 3.59 -9.06 -10.10
C TYR A 79 4.04 -10.43 -10.62
N ARG A 80 3.24 -11.11 -11.44
CA ARG A 80 3.52 -12.46 -11.97
C ARG A 80 3.59 -12.51 -13.49
N THR A 81 3.68 -11.36 -14.15
CA THR A 81 3.81 -11.23 -15.60
C THR A 81 4.95 -10.27 -15.94
N PRO A 82 5.42 -10.23 -17.19
CA PRO A 82 6.46 -9.28 -17.62
C PRO A 82 6.10 -7.80 -17.39
N ARG A 83 4.85 -7.52 -17.03
CA ARG A 83 4.37 -6.16 -16.73
C ARG A 83 5.12 -5.54 -15.54
N GLY A 84 5.34 -6.28 -14.47
CA GLY A 84 6.01 -5.78 -13.26
C GLY A 84 6.75 -6.85 -12.47
N GLU A 85 6.93 -8.06 -13.06
CA GLU A 85 7.68 -9.12 -12.38
C GLU A 85 9.14 -8.73 -12.22
N PHE A 86 9.61 -8.79 -10.98
CA PHE A 86 11.01 -8.57 -10.66
C PHE A 86 11.43 -9.39 -9.45
N THR A 87 12.52 -10.15 -9.61
CA THR A 87 13.13 -10.90 -8.53
C THR A 87 14.55 -10.38 -8.31
N PRO A 88 14.85 -9.78 -7.14
CA PRO A 88 16.20 -9.34 -6.82
C PRO A 88 17.20 -10.49 -6.83
N LYS A 89 18.46 -10.20 -7.15
CA LYS A 89 19.54 -11.19 -7.07
C LYS A 89 19.63 -11.76 -5.65
N GLY A 90 19.65 -13.08 -5.55
CA GLY A 90 19.70 -13.80 -4.26
C GLY A 90 18.34 -14.01 -3.58
N SER A 91 17.26 -13.61 -4.23
CA SER A 91 15.88 -13.92 -3.81
C SER A 91 15.26 -14.99 -4.69
N SER A 92 14.03 -15.36 -4.41
CA SER A 92 13.22 -16.33 -5.17
C SER A 92 11.93 -15.68 -5.67
N PRO A 93 11.50 -15.97 -6.91
CA PRO A 93 10.18 -15.56 -7.40
C PRO A 93 9.04 -16.01 -6.49
N LEU A 94 9.20 -17.11 -5.77
CA LEU A 94 8.23 -17.62 -4.81
C LEU A 94 8.03 -16.68 -3.61
N LEU A 95 9.01 -15.80 -3.32
CA LEU A 95 8.95 -14.86 -2.19
C LEU A 95 8.55 -13.44 -2.61
N THR A 96 8.37 -13.17 -3.90
CA THR A 96 7.91 -11.86 -4.39
C THR A 96 6.58 -11.50 -3.73
N THR A 97 6.51 -10.33 -3.11
CA THR A 97 5.36 -9.82 -2.35
C THR A 97 4.98 -10.63 -1.09
N HIS A 98 5.83 -11.56 -0.63
CA HIS A 98 5.62 -12.34 0.60
C HIS A 98 6.47 -11.80 1.75
N PRO A 99 5.98 -10.88 2.58
CA PRO A 99 6.69 -10.44 3.78
C PRO A 99 6.90 -11.59 4.76
N THR A 100 7.93 -11.50 5.59
CA THR A 100 8.09 -12.47 6.68
C THR A 100 6.91 -12.39 7.66
N LEU A 101 6.55 -13.51 8.28
CA LEU A 101 5.48 -13.56 9.28
C LEU A 101 5.73 -12.56 10.43
N THR A 102 6.98 -12.42 10.85
CA THR A 102 7.42 -11.50 11.90
C THR A 102 7.24 -10.02 11.53
N SER A 103 7.16 -9.69 10.24
CA SER A 103 6.89 -8.32 9.76
C SER A 103 5.50 -7.81 10.18
N ASN A 104 4.53 -8.68 10.46
CA ASN A 104 3.20 -8.28 10.92
C ASN A 104 3.25 -7.41 12.18
N VAL A 105 4.17 -7.68 13.12
CA VAL A 105 4.33 -6.85 14.33
C VAL A 105 4.73 -5.42 13.96
N LYS A 106 5.62 -5.26 12.97
CA LYS A 106 6.06 -3.93 12.52
C LYS A 106 4.96 -3.22 11.72
N PHE A 107 4.30 -3.92 10.79
CA PHE A 107 3.19 -3.36 10.04
C PHE A 107 2.05 -2.90 10.94
N MET A 108 1.64 -3.73 11.91
CA MET A 108 0.56 -3.35 12.84
C MET A 108 0.92 -2.18 13.76
N ASN A 109 2.21 -1.90 13.94
CA ASN A 109 2.70 -0.73 14.69
C ASN A 109 3.06 0.47 13.79
N PHE A 110 2.73 0.42 12.52
CA PHE A 110 2.96 1.49 11.56
C PHE A 110 1.68 2.33 11.38
N TYR A 111 1.76 3.62 11.72
CA TYR A 111 0.65 4.59 11.66
C TYR A 111 1.03 5.78 10.77
N PRO A 112 1.05 5.60 9.44
CA PRO A 112 1.52 6.64 8.52
C PRO A 112 0.66 7.89 8.51
N PHE A 113 -0.62 7.79 8.90
CA PHE A 113 -1.58 8.90 8.91
C PHE A 113 -1.70 9.60 10.26
N ALA A 114 -0.96 9.17 11.29
CA ALA A 114 -0.90 9.94 12.53
C ALA A 114 -0.34 11.34 12.26
N ASP A 115 -0.95 12.37 12.81
CA ASP A 115 -0.57 13.78 12.67
C ASP A 115 -0.46 14.25 11.20
N LEU A 116 -1.31 13.73 10.31
CA LEU A 116 -1.27 14.05 8.88
C LEU A 116 -1.62 15.52 8.61
N GLU A 117 -2.45 16.13 9.45
CA GLU A 117 -2.83 17.53 9.45
C GLU A 117 -1.62 18.47 9.62
N THR A 118 -0.54 17.99 10.25
CA THR A 118 0.69 18.79 10.44
C THR A 118 1.49 19.03 9.17
N ILE A 119 1.10 18.41 8.05
CA ILE A 119 1.71 18.69 6.75
C ILE A 119 1.32 20.10 6.27
N SER A 120 0.12 20.57 6.62
CA SER A 120 -0.31 21.94 6.32
C SER A 120 0.74 22.96 6.78
N PRO A 121 0.98 24.07 6.02
CA PRO A 121 0.29 24.52 4.82
C PRO A 121 0.85 23.96 3.49
N ARG A 122 1.63 22.89 3.52
CA ARG A 122 2.17 22.28 2.30
C ARG A 122 1.06 21.53 1.55
N PRO A 123 0.87 21.79 0.24
CA PRO A 123 -0.19 21.18 -0.52
C PRO A 123 -0.03 19.65 -0.67
N LEU A 124 -1.14 18.97 -0.59
CA LEU A 124 -1.28 17.52 -0.73
C LEU A 124 -2.21 17.16 -1.88
N LEU A 125 -1.78 16.26 -2.75
CA LEU A 125 -2.59 15.64 -3.79
C LEU A 125 -2.65 14.13 -3.57
N PHE A 126 -3.86 13.59 -3.39
CA PHE A 126 -4.09 12.15 -3.32
C PHE A 126 -4.72 11.68 -4.62
N ILE A 127 -4.08 10.72 -5.30
CA ILE A 127 -4.57 10.13 -6.55
C ILE A 127 -4.83 8.65 -6.32
N ALA A 128 -6.04 8.19 -6.64
CA ALA A 128 -6.42 6.78 -6.55
C ALA A 128 -7.31 6.38 -7.71
N GLY A 129 -7.26 5.11 -8.10
CA GLY A 129 -8.19 4.56 -9.08
C GLY A 129 -9.58 4.34 -8.46
N GLU A 130 -10.64 4.60 -9.22
CA GLU A 130 -12.02 4.40 -8.79
C GLU A 130 -12.31 2.94 -8.39
N LYS A 131 -11.73 1.99 -9.13
CA LYS A 131 -11.88 0.55 -8.90
C LYS A 131 -10.79 -0.04 -8.00
N ALA A 132 -9.87 0.78 -7.51
CA ALA A 132 -8.80 0.32 -6.65
C ALA A 132 -9.35 -0.17 -5.30
N HIS A 133 -8.99 -1.40 -4.90
CA HIS A 133 -9.32 -1.93 -3.58
C HIS A 133 -8.72 -1.09 -2.44
N SER A 134 -7.70 -0.28 -2.75
CA SER A 134 -6.99 0.61 -1.82
C SER A 134 -7.49 2.05 -1.80
N VAL A 135 -8.54 2.39 -2.55
CA VAL A 135 -9.06 3.77 -2.63
C VAL A 135 -9.38 4.33 -1.24
N GLU A 136 -9.88 3.48 -0.33
CA GLU A 136 -10.18 3.84 1.06
C GLU A 136 -9.03 4.53 1.78
N PHE A 137 -7.77 4.13 1.53
CA PHE A 137 -6.61 4.75 2.18
C PHE A 137 -6.35 6.18 1.70
N SER A 138 -6.62 6.48 0.43
CA SER A 138 -6.54 7.83 -0.08
C SER A 138 -7.68 8.71 0.44
N GLU A 139 -8.88 8.16 0.56
CA GLU A 139 -10.04 8.83 1.16
C GLU A 139 -9.82 9.12 2.65
N ASP A 140 -9.28 8.15 3.39
CA ASP A 140 -8.95 8.32 4.82
C ASP A 140 -7.87 9.38 5.02
N ALA A 141 -6.80 9.33 4.23
CA ALA A 141 -5.74 10.33 4.29
C ALA A 141 -6.26 11.73 3.94
N TYR A 142 -7.07 11.84 2.89
CA TYR A 142 -7.70 13.11 2.51
C TYR A 142 -8.57 13.67 3.64
N ARG A 143 -9.38 12.83 4.31
CA ARG A 143 -10.21 13.27 5.44
C ARG A 143 -9.38 13.78 6.61
N LEU A 144 -8.24 13.14 6.91
CA LEU A 144 -7.37 13.48 8.04
C LEU A 144 -6.44 14.67 7.78
N ALA A 145 -6.06 14.90 6.53
CA ALA A 145 -5.19 16.00 6.15
C ALA A 145 -5.89 17.36 6.34
N ALA A 146 -5.12 18.40 6.70
CA ALA A 146 -5.56 19.79 6.66
C ALA A 146 -5.34 20.41 5.28
N GLU A 147 -5.93 21.59 5.03
CA GLU A 147 -5.79 22.34 3.78
C GLU A 147 -4.35 22.92 3.60
N PRO A 148 -3.88 23.10 2.36
CA PRO A 148 -4.54 22.76 1.10
C PRO A 148 -4.38 21.30 0.71
N LYS A 149 -5.45 20.66 0.29
CA LYS A 149 -5.47 19.26 -0.11
C LYS A 149 -6.43 18.99 -1.26
N GLU A 150 -6.15 17.97 -2.05
CA GLU A 150 -7.01 17.53 -3.13
C GLU A 150 -7.06 16.02 -3.22
N LEU A 151 -8.22 15.46 -3.54
CA LEU A 151 -8.41 14.05 -3.90
C LEU A 151 -8.83 13.96 -5.36
N PHE A 152 -8.05 13.25 -6.16
CA PHE A 152 -8.32 13.02 -7.57
C PHE A 152 -8.56 11.52 -7.83
N ILE A 153 -9.77 11.17 -8.21
CA ILE A 153 -10.15 9.78 -8.52
C ILE A 153 -10.06 9.58 -10.04
N VAL A 154 -9.25 8.60 -10.45
CA VAL A 154 -9.09 8.22 -11.86
C VAL A 154 -10.20 7.23 -12.24
N PRO A 155 -11.11 7.59 -13.16
CA PRO A 155 -12.21 6.71 -13.54
C PRO A 155 -11.72 5.37 -14.08
N ASP A 156 -12.43 4.30 -13.76
CA ASP A 156 -12.18 2.93 -14.23
C ASP A 156 -10.80 2.33 -13.94
N ALA A 157 -9.91 3.03 -13.22
CA ALA A 157 -8.58 2.53 -12.89
C ALA A 157 -8.60 1.65 -11.63
N GLY A 158 -7.86 0.53 -11.67
CA GLY A 158 -7.52 -0.29 -10.51
C GLY A 158 -6.29 0.26 -9.77
N HIS A 159 -5.86 -0.49 -8.76
CA HIS A 159 -4.71 -0.09 -7.94
C HIS A 159 -3.40 -0.08 -8.73
N VAL A 160 -3.09 -1.17 -9.43
CA VAL A 160 -1.84 -1.32 -10.19
C VAL A 160 -1.88 -0.67 -11.58
N ASP A 161 -3.04 -0.23 -12.04
CA ASP A 161 -3.13 0.50 -13.31
C ASP A 161 -2.36 1.84 -13.25
N LEU A 162 -2.27 2.43 -12.07
CA LEU A 162 -1.54 3.66 -11.86
C LEU A 162 -0.03 3.46 -11.55
N TYR A 163 0.48 2.24 -11.70
CA TYR A 163 1.91 1.95 -11.54
C TYR A 163 2.69 2.14 -12.85
N ASP A 164 2.11 1.72 -13.97
CA ASP A 164 2.81 1.58 -15.25
C ASP A 164 1.98 1.96 -16.49
N ARG A 165 0.66 2.04 -16.38
CA ARG A 165 -0.20 2.36 -17.52
C ARG A 165 -0.20 3.87 -17.78
N LEU A 166 0.64 4.30 -18.71
CA LEU A 166 0.84 5.71 -19.05
C LEU A 166 -0.44 6.41 -19.53
N ASP A 167 -1.38 5.66 -20.11
CA ASP A 167 -2.69 6.14 -20.51
C ASP A 167 -3.68 6.32 -19.35
N ARG A 168 -3.37 5.78 -18.17
CA ARG A 168 -4.19 5.88 -16.96
C ARG A 168 -3.61 6.85 -15.92
N ILE A 169 -2.30 6.94 -15.84
CA ILE A 169 -1.63 7.84 -14.89
C ILE A 169 -1.93 9.30 -15.29
N PRO A 170 -2.51 10.11 -14.40
CA PRO A 170 -2.93 11.48 -14.73
C PRO A 170 -1.74 12.46 -14.68
N PHE A 171 -0.81 12.33 -15.65
CA PHE A 171 0.40 13.15 -15.71
C PHE A 171 0.11 14.66 -15.82
N ASP A 172 -0.94 15.03 -16.55
CA ASP A 172 -1.34 16.45 -16.68
C ASP A 172 -1.73 17.04 -15.32
N LYS A 173 -2.46 16.25 -14.49
CA LYS A 173 -2.84 16.64 -13.14
C LYS A 173 -1.61 16.78 -12.23
N LEU A 174 -0.69 15.82 -12.29
CA LEU A 174 0.58 15.88 -11.54
C LEU A 174 1.44 17.08 -11.97
N THR A 175 1.56 17.31 -13.27
CA THR A 175 2.31 18.43 -13.83
C THR A 175 1.72 19.77 -13.39
N ALA A 176 0.41 19.93 -13.48
CA ALA A 176 -0.28 21.14 -13.04
C ALA A 176 -0.04 21.39 -11.54
N PHE A 177 -0.25 20.36 -10.71
CA PHE A 177 -0.06 20.45 -9.26
C PHE A 177 1.37 20.89 -8.88
N PHE A 178 2.39 20.25 -9.42
CA PHE A 178 3.77 20.62 -9.08
C PHE A 178 4.20 21.96 -9.70
N SER A 179 3.75 22.29 -10.91
CA SER A 179 4.05 23.58 -11.54
C SER A 179 3.46 24.76 -10.76
N GLU A 180 2.31 24.58 -10.12
CA GLU A 180 1.68 25.60 -9.29
C GLU A 180 2.41 25.76 -7.93
N ASN A 181 2.83 24.66 -7.31
CA ASN A 181 3.24 24.60 -5.91
C ASN A 181 4.76 24.58 -5.67
N LEU A 182 5.59 24.53 -6.71
CA LEU A 182 7.06 24.52 -6.63
C LEU A 182 7.73 25.82 -7.15
N LYS A 183 6.99 26.92 -7.17
CA LYS A 183 7.51 28.24 -7.53
C LYS A 183 8.39 28.82 -6.43
#